data_d66bc8dffc9ea20812987ac83d4630a8
#
_entry.id   d66bc8dffc9ea20812987ac83d4630a8
#
_cell.length_a   1.000
_cell.length_b   1.000
_cell.length_c   1.000
_cell.angle_alpha   90.00
_cell.angle_beta   90.00
_cell.angle_gamma   90.00
#
_symmetry.space_group_name_H-M   'P 1'
#
loop_
_entity.id
_entity.type
_entity.pdbx_description
1 polymer ?
#
loop_
_entity_poly.entity_id
_entity_poly.type
_entity_poly.pdbx_seq_one_letter_code
_entity_poly.pdbx_strand_id
1 'polypeptide(L)'
;IKDTDIPTVVKQIKQLMDDYLEKEENMKVILIKEVKGRGKRGDIIDLQPGFANHLIRNGQAVIASAENLKTLEREKRESEIKAEKHLQEIKELKKLIEATPIKIGVRVGSEGKLFGSVSMKQVVDTFEKETGIALDKRKINSADNITALGTYDIPIQLHKEVVATIRLYVVEKE
;
A
#
# COMPACT_ATOMS: atom_id res chain seq x y z
N ILE A 1 -26.91 29.00 59.02
CA ILE A 1 -25.83 28.93 58.01
C ILE A 1 -25.21 27.58 58.20
N LYS A 2 -25.45 26.65 57.28
CA LYS A 2 -24.86 25.29 57.33
C LYS A 2 -23.37 25.45 57.09
N ASP A 3 -22.55 24.88 57.97
CA ASP A 3 -21.12 24.75 57.80
C ASP A 3 -20.86 24.02 56.50
N THR A 4 -20.57 24.78 55.47
CA THR A 4 -20.08 24.22 54.24
C THR A 4 -18.68 23.70 54.49
N ASP A 5 -18.48 22.42 54.37
CA ASP A 5 -17.19 21.76 54.57
C ASP A 5 -16.13 22.37 53.63
N ILE A 6 -15.37 23.31 54.16
CA ILE A 6 -14.35 24.07 53.42
C ILE A 6 -13.35 23.15 52.72
N PRO A 7 -12.86 22.03 53.30
CA PRO A 7 -11.98 21.11 52.60
C PRO A 7 -12.59 20.50 51.34
N THR A 8 -13.88 20.17 51.37
CA THR A 8 -14.58 19.58 50.22
C THR A 8 -14.74 20.62 49.10
N VAL A 9 -15.07 21.89 49.44
CA VAL A 9 -15.19 22.98 48.46
C VAL A 9 -13.84 23.26 47.81
N VAL A 10 -12.76 23.32 48.59
CA VAL A 10 -11.41 23.55 48.06
C VAL A 10 -10.98 22.42 47.10
N LYS A 11 -11.31 21.17 47.43
CA LYS A 11 -11.03 20.03 46.58
C LYS A 11 -11.80 20.10 45.25
N GLN A 12 -13.07 20.48 45.29
CA GLN A 12 -13.89 20.69 44.09
C GLN A 12 -13.37 21.83 43.20
N ILE A 13 -12.97 22.94 43.79
CA ILE A 13 -12.39 24.07 43.05
C ILE A 13 -11.07 23.66 42.40
N LYS A 14 -10.22 22.92 43.12
CA LYS A 14 -8.96 22.41 42.59
C LYS A 14 -9.18 21.49 41.39
N GLN A 15 -10.13 20.55 41.49
CA GLN A 15 -10.49 19.66 40.41
C GLN A 15 -11.01 20.40 39.17
N LEU A 16 -11.91 21.41 39.39
CA LEU A 16 -12.42 22.24 38.29
C LEU A 16 -11.32 23.08 37.64
N MET A 17 -10.37 23.56 38.41
CA MET A 17 -9.21 24.30 37.88
C MET A 17 -8.28 23.40 37.08
N ASP A 18 -8.01 22.20 37.58
CA ASP A 18 -7.18 21.23 36.88
C ASP A 18 -7.85 20.81 35.55
N ASP A 19 -9.15 20.51 35.56
CA ASP A 19 -9.93 20.18 34.36
C ASP A 19 -9.99 21.36 33.36
N TYR A 20 -10.05 22.60 33.85
CA TYR A 20 -10.03 23.80 33.01
C TYR A 20 -8.67 24.05 32.39
N LEU A 21 -7.58 23.87 33.15
CA LEU A 21 -6.21 24.05 32.69
C LEU A 21 -5.82 22.92 31.70
N GLU A 22 -6.27 21.68 31.92
CA GLU A 22 -6.05 20.60 30.97
C GLU A 22 -6.74 20.84 29.63
N LYS A 23 -7.94 21.46 29.63
CA LYS A 23 -8.66 21.78 28.40
C LYS A 23 -8.08 22.93 27.60
N GLU A 24 -7.47 23.92 28.24
CA GLU A 24 -6.89 25.07 27.56
C GLU A 24 -5.43 24.87 27.15
N GLU A 25 -4.73 23.89 27.70
CA GLU A 25 -3.30 23.71 27.46
C GLU A 25 -2.94 22.69 26.38
N ASN A 26 -3.88 21.85 25.93
CA ASN A 26 -3.57 20.89 24.89
C ASN A 26 -3.44 21.56 23.52
N MET A 27 -2.34 21.24 22.84
CA MET A 27 -2.07 21.67 21.47
C MET A 27 -2.44 20.57 20.48
N LYS A 28 -3.22 20.91 19.45
CA LYS A 28 -3.43 20.04 18.30
C LYS A 28 -2.26 20.14 17.36
N VAL A 29 -1.68 19.00 17.04
CA VAL A 29 -0.57 18.88 16.10
C VAL A 29 -0.84 17.83 15.05
N ILE A 30 -0.26 18.01 13.89
CA ILE A 30 -0.27 17.06 12.79
C ILE A 30 1.09 16.35 12.79
N LEU A 31 1.10 15.03 12.86
CA LEU A 31 2.32 14.25 12.76
C LEU A 31 2.81 14.21 11.31
N ILE A 32 4.03 14.66 11.07
CA ILE A 32 4.69 14.61 9.76
C ILE A 32 5.65 13.42 9.63
N LYS A 33 5.89 12.72 10.74
CA LYS A 33 6.60 11.44 10.81
C LYS A 33 5.87 10.51 11.76
N GLU A 34 6.11 9.21 11.62
CA GLU A 34 5.60 8.25 12.59
C GLU A 34 6.25 8.47 13.96
N VAL A 35 5.44 8.56 15.00
CA VAL A 35 5.87 8.65 16.39
C VAL A 35 5.40 7.38 17.11
N LYS A 36 6.35 6.57 17.51
CA LYS A 36 6.08 5.28 18.17
C LYS A 36 5.21 5.45 19.42
N GLY A 37 4.10 4.72 19.46
CA GLY A 37 3.14 4.77 20.58
C GLY A 37 2.21 5.99 20.57
N ARG A 38 2.24 6.84 19.54
CA ARG A 38 1.41 8.06 19.44
C ARG A 38 0.59 8.15 18.16
N GLY A 39 1.18 7.80 17.02
CA GLY A 39 0.48 7.84 15.74
C GLY A 39 1.39 7.82 14.54
N LYS A 40 0.78 7.80 13.37
CA LYS A 40 1.45 7.76 12.06
C LYS A 40 1.48 9.15 11.42
N ARG A 41 2.25 9.28 10.34
CA ARG A 41 2.26 10.48 9.51
C ARG A 41 0.83 10.82 9.05
N GLY A 42 0.43 12.06 9.24
CA GLY A 42 -0.88 12.58 8.88
C GLY A 42 -1.94 12.49 9.98
N ASP A 43 -1.63 11.89 11.11
CA ASP A 43 -2.55 11.86 12.27
C ASP A 43 -2.57 13.22 12.96
N ILE A 44 -3.78 13.63 13.38
CA ILE A 44 -4.01 14.84 14.17
C ILE A 44 -4.22 14.40 15.61
N ILE A 45 -3.34 14.85 16.49
CA ILE A 45 -3.38 14.46 17.90
C ILE A 45 -3.33 15.67 18.84
N ASP A 46 -3.98 15.53 20.00
CA ASP A 46 -3.93 16.51 21.09
C ASP A 46 -2.81 16.13 22.06
N LEU A 47 -1.91 17.06 22.31
CA LEU A 47 -0.76 16.86 23.18
C LEU A 47 -0.59 18.02 24.16
N GLN A 48 0.00 17.73 25.32
CA GLN A 48 0.47 18.75 26.22
C GLN A 48 1.54 19.62 25.54
N PRO A 49 1.55 20.95 25.81
CA PRO A 49 2.41 21.91 25.11
C PRO A 49 3.90 21.54 25.13
N GLY A 50 4.40 21.05 26.24
CA GLY A 50 5.80 20.65 26.38
C GLY A 50 6.19 19.55 25.40
N PHE A 51 5.37 18.51 25.30
CA PHE A 51 5.60 17.40 24.37
C PHE A 51 5.32 17.77 22.91
N ALA A 52 4.27 18.54 22.66
CA ALA A 52 3.96 19.08 21.34
C ALA A 52 5.14 19.90 20.79
N ASN A 53 5.67 20.84 21.58
CA ASN A 53 6.81 21.66 21.20
C ASN A 53 8.09 20.83 20.98
N HIS A 54 8.28 19.77 21.75
CA HIS A 54 9.39 18.83 21.54
C HIS A 54 9.31 18.14 20.17
N LEU A 55 8.14 17.63 19.79
CA LEU A 55 7.92 17.03 18.48
C LEU A 55 8.09 18.02 17.33
N ILE A 56 7.61 19.26 17.51
CA ILE A 56 7.76 20.32 16.51
C ILE A 56 9.23 20.70 16.31
N ARG A 57 10.00 20.86 17.38
CA ARG A 57 11.45 21.14 17.29
C ARG A 57 12.23 20.01 16.62
N ASN A 58 11.83 18.78 16.83
CA ASN A 58 12.48 17.62 16.21
C ASN A 58 12.00 17.35 14.76
N GLY A 59 11.14 18.20 14.22
CA GLY A 59 10.60 18.02 12.87
C GLY A 59 9.75 16.75 12.71
N GLN A 60 9.04 16.36 13.78
CA GLN A 60 8.14 15.20 13.81
C GLN A 60 6.66 15.59 13.75
N ALA A 61 6.35 16.84 14.06
CA ALA A 61 5.00 17.38 14.03
C ALA A 61 4.99 18.86 13.62
N VAL A 62 3.83 19.31 13.17
CA VAL A 62 3.52 20.74 12.93
C VAL A 62 2.22 21.12 13.63
N ILE A 63 2.04 22.39 13.92
CA ILE A 63 0.80 22.89 14.53
C ILE A 63 -0.37 22.62 13.58
N ALA A 64 -1.50 22.15 14.11
CA ALA A 64 -2.73 21.95 13.36
C ALA A 64 -3.45 23.28 13.07
N SER A 65 -2.76 24.20 12.38
CA SER A 65 -3.36 25.44 11.88
C SER A 65 -4.31 25.15 10.71
N ALA A 66 -5.20 26.09 10.42
CA ALA A 66 -6.10 25.96 9.26
C ALA A 66 -5.34 25.76 7.94
N GLU A 67 -4.20 26.42 7.78
CA GLU A 67 -3.34 26.29 6.61
C GLU A 67 -2.69 24.92 6.52
N ASN A 68 -2.12 24.41 7.62
CA ASN A 68 -1.51 23.07 7.67
C ASN A 68 -2.55 21.96 7.49
N LEU A 69 -3.77 22.12 8.01
CA LEU A 69 -4.88 21.20 7.79
C LEU A 69 -5.29 21.14 6.31
N LYS A 70 -5.39 22.29 5.65
CA LYS A 70 -5.67 22.35 4.19
C LYS A 70 -4.57 21.67 3.36
N THR A 71 -3.31 21.87 3.73
CA THR A 71 -2.18 21.23 3.07
C THR A 71 -2.25 19.72 3.23
N LEU A 72 -2.50 19.23 4.45
CA LEU A 72 -2.67 17.79 4.71
C LEU A 72 -3.82 17.19 3.90
N GLU A 73 -4.95 17.86 3.85
CA GLU A 73 -6.13 17.40 3.10
C GLU A 73 -5.86 17.35 1.60
N ARG A 74 -5.14 18.34 1.06
CA ARG A 74 -4.70 18.36 -0.33
C ARG A 74 -3.75 17.19 -0.64
N GLU A 75 -2.72 16.97 0.21
CA GLU A 75 -1.78 15.87 0.04
C GLU A 75 -2.46 14.50 0.08
N LYS A 76 -3.41 14.30 1.00
CA LYS A 76 -4.22 13.08 1.05
C LYS A 76 -5.01 12.87 -0.24
N ARG A 77 -5.69 13.90 -0.71
CA ARG A 77 -6.49 13.84 -1.94
C ARG A 77 -5.62 13.54 -3.17
N GLU A 78 -4.48 14.20 -3.29
CA GLU A 78 -3.52 13.94 -4.39
C GLU A 78 -2.97 12.51 -4.35
N SER A 79 -2.67 12.00 -3.15
CA SER A 79 -2.21 10.63 -2.95
C SER A 79 -3.28 9.60 -3.32
N GLU A 80 -4.54 9.84 -2.94
CA GLU A 80 -5.68 8.98 -3.29
C GLU A 80 -5.92 8.96 -4.81
N ILE A 81 -5.88 10.11 -5.46
CA ILE A 81 -6.03 10.22 -6.92
C ILE A 81 -4.92 9.47 -7.64
N LYS A 82 -3.67 9.60 -7.20
CA LYS A 82 -2.52 8.86 -7.76
C LYS A 82 -2.67 7.36 -7.58
N ALA A 83 -3.09 6.91 -6.40
CA ALA A 83 -3.31 5.50 -6.11
C ALA A 83 -4.45 4.92 -6.97
N GLU A 84 -5.55 5.63 -7.12
CA GLU A 84 -6.68 5.23 -7.97
C GLU A 84 -6.28 5.17 -9.45
N LYS A 85 -5.57 6.18 -9.95
CA LYS A 85 -5.06 6.19 -11.32
C LYS A 85 -4.12 5.02 -11.59
N HIS A 86 -3.20 4.75 -10.67
CA HIS A 86 -2.29 3.61 -10.78
C HIS A 86 -3.03 2.27 -10.78
N LEU A 87 -4.06 2.13 -9.95
CA LEU A 87 -4.90 0.93 -9.94
C LEU A 87 -5.66 0.75 -11.27
N GLN A 88 -6.16 1.83 -11.87
CA GLN A 88 -6.80 1.78 -13.18
C GLN A 88 -5.83 1.35 -14.29
N GLU A 89 -4.63 1.90 -14.31
CA GLU A 89 -3.57 1.50 -15.24
C GLU A 89 -3.23 0.00 -15.12
N ILE A 90 -3.17 -0.51 -13.90
CA ILE A 90 -2.94 -1.94 -13.65
C ILE A 90 -4.10 -2.80 -14.12
N LYS A 91 -5.35 -2.38 -13.93
CA LYS A 91 -6.54 -3.08 -14.44
C LYS A 91 -6.58 -3.12 -15.96
N GLU A 92 -6.17 -2.06 -16.63
CA GLU A 92 -6.04 -2.03 -18.08
C GLU A 92 -4.94 -2.95 -18.56
N LEU A 93 -3.80 -2.97 -17.87
CA LEU A 93 -2.70 -3.91 -18.14
C LEU A 93 -3.15 -5.36 -17.98
N LYS A 94 -3.94 -5.67 -16.96
CA LYS A 94 -4.56 -7.00 -16.78
C LYS A 94 -5.39 -7.40 -18.00
N LYS A 95 -6.25 -6.51 -18.50
CA LYS A 95 -7.06 -6.77 -19.70
C LYS A 95 -6.21 -7.06 -20.92
N LEU A 96 -5.13 -6.29 -21.12
CA LEU A 96 -4.19 -6.51 -22.23
C LEU A 96 -3.48 -7.86 -22.12
N ILE A 97 -3.01 -8.22 -20.94
CA ILE A 97 -2.34 -9.51 -20.69
C ILE A 97 -3.29 -10.67 -20.99
N GLU A 98 -4.51 -10.62 -20.48
CA GLU A 98 -5.51 -11.68 -20.67
C GLU A 98 -6.03 -11.76 -22.11
N ALA A 99 -6.02 -10.66 -22.85
CA ALA A 99 -6.42 -10.61 -24.25
C ALA A 99 -5.33 -11.05 -25.23
N THR A 100 -4.08 -11.19 -24.77
CA THR A 100 -2.92 -11.53 -25.61
C THR A 100 -2.33 -12.88 -25.20
N PRO A 101 -2.84 -14.00 -25.71
CA PRO A 101 -2.24 -15.31 -25.47
C PRO A 101 -0.88 -15.39 -26.18
N ILE A 102 0.06 -16.08 -25.56
CA ILE A 102 1.39 -16.32 -26.12
C ILE A 102 1.58 -17.78 -26.52
N LYS A 103 2.43 -18.01 -27.49
CA LYS A 103 2.73 -19.31 -28.05
C LYS A 103 4.22 -19.58 -27.98
N ILE A 104 4.60 -20.70 -27.39
CA ILE A 104 6.01 -21.14 -27.35
C ILE A 104 6.14 -22.46 -28.10
N GLY A 105 6.98 -22.46 -29.13
CA GLY A 105 7.36 -23.66 -29.86
C GLY A 105 8.52 -24.38 -29.14
N VAL A 106 8.36 -25.68 -28.91
CA VAL A 106 9.36 -26.53 -28.27
C VAL A 106 9.57 -27.84 -29.03
N ARG A 107 10.73 -28.42 -28.88
CA ARG A 107 10.99 -29.77 -29.43
C ARG A 107 10.41 -30.83 -28.50
N VAL A 108 9.74 -31.80 -29.10
CA VAL A 108 9.06 -32.90 -28.40
C VAL A 108 9.83 -34.21 -28.63
N GLY A 109 10.02 -34.95 -27.54
CA GLY A 109 10.55 -36.31 -27.60
C GLY A 109 9.46 -37.35 -27.82
N SER A 110 9.83 -38.63 -27.69
CA SER A 110 8.88 -39.73 -27.68
C SER A 110 7.88 -39.57 -26.53
N GLU A 111 6.62 -39.89 -26.76
CA GLU A 111 5.51 -39.84 -25.79
C GLU A 111 4.99 -38.43 -25.47
N GLY A 112 5.26 -37.38 -26.29
CA GLY A 112 4.72 -36.04 -26.10
C GLY A 112 5.34 -35.24 -24.95
N LYS A 113 6.44 -35.72 -24.36
CA LYS A 113 7.22 -34.99 -23.37
C LYS A 113 8.23 -34.09 -24.06
N LEU A 114 8.44 -32.92 -23.48
CA LEU A 114 9.41 -31.95 -24.00
C LEU A 114 10.85 -32.42 -23.84
N PHE A 115 11.70 -32.12 -24.84
CA PHE A 115 13.14 -32.15 -24.64
C PHE A 115 13.56 -30.95 -23.76
N GLY A 116 13.62 -31.16 -22.45
CA GLY A 116 13.83 -30.11 -21.47
C GLY A 116 12.53 -29.56 -20.89
N SER A 117 12.57 -28.37 -20.38
CA SER A 117 11.43 -27.68 -19.77
C SER A 117 11.35 -26.22 -20.18
N VAL A 118 10.12 -25.65 -20.22
CA VAL A 118 9.90 -24.22 -20.39
C VAL A 118 9.89 -23.58 -19.00
N SER A 119 10.88 -22.73 -18.75
CA SER A 119 10.97 -21.98 -17.49
C SER A 119 10.07 -20.75 -17.50
N MET A 120 9.67 -20.26 -16.33
CA MET A 120 8.92 -19.01 -16.20
C MET A 120 9.68 -17.82 -16.79
N LYS A 121 11.01 -17.84 -16.76
CA LYS A 121 11.83 -16.82 -17.43
C LYS A 121 11.58 -16.79 -18.94
N GLN A 122 11.53 -17.94 -19.59
CA GLN A 122 11.24 -18.04 -21.03
C GLN A 122 9.84 -17.53 -21.36
N VAL A 123 8.86 -17.79 -20.50
CA VAL A 123 7.49 -17.28 -20.65
C VAL A 123 7.49 -15.76 -20.61
N VAL A 124 8.15 -15.16 -19.62
CA VAL A 124 8.25 -13.69 -19.47
C VAL A 124 8.99 -13.07 -20.65
N ASP A 125 10.13 -13.64 -21.06
CA ASP A 125 10.93 -13.14 -22.18
C ASP A 125 10.15 -13.20 -23.50
N THR A 126 9.40 -14.28 -23.74
CA THR A 126 8.54 -14.43 -24.91
C THR A 126 7.38 -13.43 -24.90
N PHE A 127 6.75 -13.25 -23.74
CA PHE A 127 5.68 -12.29 -23.59
C PHE A 127 6.17 -10.85 -23.87
N GLU A 128 7.33 -10.48 -23.36
CA GLU A 128 7.95 -9.18 -23.60
C GLU A 128 8.28 -8.98 -25.11
N LYS A 129 8.79 -10.00 -25.77
CA LYS A 129 9.09 -9.94 -27.22
C LYS A 129 7.83 -9.75 -28.08
N GLU A 130 6.73 -10.41 -27.72
CA GLU A 130 5.50 -10.37 -28.49
C GLU A 130 4.65 -9.12 -28.21
N THR A 131 4.65 -8.63 -26.98
CA THR A 131 3.78 -7.53 -26.52
C THR A 131 4.51 -6.22 -26.27
N GLY A 132 5.82 -6.25 -26.07
CA GLY A 132 6.61 -5.09 -25.64
C GLY A 132 6.44 -4.74 -24.16
N ILE A 133 5.69 -5.54 -23.40
CA ILE A 133 5.43 -5.33 -21.97
C ILE A 133 6.41 -6.15 -21.14
N ALA A 134 7.24 -5.46 -20.35
CA ALA A 134 8.14 -6.10 -19.41
C ALA A 134 7.41 -6.58 -18.16
N LEU A 135 7.52 -7.86 -17.85
CA LEU A 135 6.96 -8.47 -16.66
C LEU A 135 8.07 -8.93 -15.70
N ASP A 136 7.83 -8.82 -14.41
CA ASP A 136 8.75 -9.34 -13.40
C ASP A 136 8.41 -10.81 -13.08
N LYS A 137 9.36 -11.71 -13.39
CA LYS A 137 9.22 -13.13 -13.09
C LYS A 137 8.94 -13.46 -11.63
N ARG A 138 9.36 -12.59 -10.71
CA ARG A 138 9.11 -12.75 -9.27
C ARG A 138 7.66 -12.61 -8.88
N LYS A 139 6.86 -11.98 -9.75
CA LYS A 139 5.42 -11.79 -9.55
C LYS A 139 4.57 -12.94 -10.08
N ILE A 140 5.21 -13.94 -10.71
CA ILE A 140 4.53 -15.14 -11.18
C ILE A 140 4.37 -16.11 -10.01
N ASN A 141 3.13 -16.49 -9.74
CA ASN A 141 2.77 -17.41 -8.64
C ASN A 141 2.86 -18.89 -9.06
N SER A 142 3.78 -19.23 -9.95
CA SER A 142 4.04 -20.60 -10.37
C SER A 142 5.53 -20.88 -10.31
N ALA A 143 5.90 -21.90 -9.56
CA ALA A 143 7.29 -22.31 -9.42
C ALA A 143 7.68 -23.47 -10.37
N ASP A 144 6.69 -24.12 -10.98
CA ASP A 144 6.90 -25.33 -11.77
C ASP A 144 7.22 -25.01 -13.22
N ASN A 145 8.27 -25.66 -13.72
CA ASN A 145 8.59 -25.61 -15.13
C ASN A 145 7.59 -26.48 -15.94
N ILE A 146 7.30 -26.03 -17.16
CA ILE A 146 6.40 -26.72 -18.05
C ILE A 146 7.17 -27.82 -18.77
N THR A 147 6.70 -29.06 -18.66
CA THR A 147 7.37 -30.26 -19.22
C THR A 147 6.55 -31.02 -20.26
N ALA A 148 5.35 -30.56 -20.57
CA ALA A 148 4.45 -31.16 -21.54
C ALA A 148 3.79 -30.13 -22.45
N LEU A 149 3.37 -30.55 -23.63
CA LEU A 149 2.55 -29.77 -24.55
C LEU A 149 1.18 -29.46 -23.92
N GLY A 150 0.59 -28.36 -24.26
CA GLY A 150 -0.76 -28.00 -23.85
C GLY A 150 -0.96 -26.51 -23.66
N THR A 151 -2.13 -26.19 -23.09
CA THR A 151 -2.51 -24.83 -22.72
C THR A 151 -2.34 -24.64 -21.22
N TYR A 152 -1.68 -23.58 -20.83
CA TYR A 152 -1.40 -23.24 -19.44
C TYR A 152 -1.89 -21.85 -19.13
N ASP A 153 -2.53 -21.69 -17.99
CA ASP A 153 -2.92 -20.40 -17.43
C ASP A 153 -1.95 -20.07 -16.29
N ILE A 154 -1.16 -19.01 -16.48
CA ILE A 154 -0.11 -18.61 -15.54
C ILE A 154 -0.54 -17.34 -14.83
N PRO A 155 -0.80 -17.40 -13.50
CA PRO A 155 -1.18 -16.22 -12.73
C PRO A 155 0.04 -15.34 -12.45
N ILE A 156 -0.13 -14.04 -12.68
CA ILE A 156 0.87 -13.01 -12.35
C ILE A 156 0.25 -11.96 -11.42
N GLN A 157 0.91 -11.70 -10.32
CA GLN A 157 0.49 -10.68 -9.35
C GLN A 157 0.92 -9.30 -9.84
N LEU A 158 -0.01 -8.48 -10.31
CA LEU A 158 0.26 -7.11 -10.76
C LEU A 158 0.16 -6.10 -9.61
N HIS A 159 -0.78 -6.33 -8.71
CA HIS A 159 -1.06 -5.49 -7.56
C HIS A 159 -1.61 -6.38 -6.43
N LYS A 160 -1.66 -5.87 -5.19
CA LYS A 160 -2.23 -6.61 -4.04
C LYS A 160 -3.64 -7.13 -4.31
N GLU A 161 -4.42 -6.39 -5.08
CA GLU A 161 -5.82 -6.69 -5.40
C GLU A 161 -6.02 -7.17 -6.84
N VAL A 162 -4.99 -7.18 -7.68
CA VAL A 162 -5.09 -7.49 -9.10
C VAL A 162 -4.13 -8.61 -9.48
N VAL A 163 -4.71 -9.72 -9.91
CA VAL A 163 -3.99 -10.86 -10.48
C VAL A 163 -4.41 -11.01 -11.94
N ALA A 164 -3.44 -11.03 -12.86
CA ALA A 164 -3.67 -11.31 -14.27
C ALA A 164 -3.28 -12.74 -14.60
N THR A 165 -3.92 -13.31 -15.60
CA THR A 165 -3.63 -14.65 -16.08
C THR A 165 -3.07 -14.59 -17.50
N ILE A 166 -1.85 -15.11 -17.68
CA ILE A 166 -1.24 -15.26 -18.99
C ILE A 166 -1.65 -16.62 -19.57
N ARG A 167 -2.30 -16.62 -20.71
CA ARG A 167 -2.62 -17.84 -21.44
C ARG A 167 -1.45 -18.23 -22.33
N LEU A 168 -0.84 -19.36 -22.06
CA LEU A 168 0.31 -19.91 -22.75
C LEU A 168 -0.06 -21.16 -23.52
N TYR A 169 0.25 -21.17 -24.80
CA TYR A 169 0.17 -22.35 -25.65
C TYR A 169 1.57 -22.92 -25.87
N VAL A 170 1.83 -24.08 -25.35
CA VAL A 170 3.08 -24.84 -25.59
C VAL A 170 2.81 -25.83 -26.72
N VAL A 171 3.44 -25.60 -27.85
CA VAL A 171 3.24 -26.38 -29.08
C VAL A 171 4.55 -26.99 -29.58
N GLU A 172 4.44 -27.99 -30.43
CA GLU A 172 5.61 -28.54 -31.09
C GLU A 172 6.17 -27.57 -32.13
N LYS A 173 7.47 -27.36 -32.10
CA LYS A 173 8.17 -26.55 -33.10
C LYS A 173 8.43 -27.42 -34.32
N GLU A 174 7.95 -26.96 -35.48
CA GLU A 174 8.28 -27.53 -36.79
C GLU A 174 9.77 -27.41 -37.13
#